data_b0269cd4f22879d2c1957feb80c02606
#
_entry.id   b0269cd4f22879d2c1957feb80c02606
#
_cell.length_a   1.000
_cell.length_b   1.000
_cell.length_c   1.000
_cell.angle_alpha   90.00
_cell.angle_beta   90.00
_cell.angle_gamma   90.00
#
_symmetry.space_group_name_H-M   'P 1'
#
loop_
_entity.id
_entity.type
_entity.pdbx_description
1 polymer ?
#
loop_
_entity_poly.entity_id
_entity_poly.type
_entity_poly.pdbx_seq_one_letter_code
_entity_poly.pdbx_strand_id
1 'polypeptide(L)'
;KPNSSSDSIKKRGGLPKWSLAIMWFVATVVLVFGCYGAIRLYNYYYNIGVSISVSPKDNIKKLDSMQTQNGSSSVVLKTDSVLGVALNIYELHNVKAELTLVEPDTADHSVLMYTRTADYTAMGKYIGSLVVDGEQKRSDVSRLGYCAIAKGNMVIGISRFDDMCEHMVARDGSYFRQFVLVSNGELPQRFFLHGKVERKALARTADDRLCIIATRHPETLWDFADALREYGYVDAIYLTGGNESGFYRAPDGTPYFTEKAAKYRTDKHHGVAPWLVLRKR
;
A
#
# COMPACT_ATOMS: atom_id res chain seq x y z
N LYS A 1 -30.23 -6.39 86.02
CA LYS A 1 -30.74 -5.79 84.79
C LYS A 1 -29.71 -5.96 83.72
N PRO A 2 -29.97 -6.69 82.65
CA PRO A 2 -29.07 -6.75 81.49
C PRO A 2 -29.44 -5.68 80.46
N ASN A 3 -28.44 -4.95 79.96
CA ASN A 3 -28.54 -4.00 78.87
C ASN A 3 -28.55 -4.79 77.57
N SER A 4 -29.63 -4.67 76.77
CA SER A 4 -29.71 -5.15 75.40
C SER A 4 -29.20 -4.06 74.45
N SER A 5 -28.02 -4.25 73.93
CA SER A 5 -27.56 -3.44 72.75
C SER A 5 -28.17 -4.03 71.50
N SER A 6 -29.12 -3.30 70.93
CA SER A 6 -29.68 -3.62 69.59
C SER A 6 -28.69 -3.18 68.49
N ASP A 7 -28.01 -4.13 67.92
CA ASP A 7 -27.24 -3.92 66.67
C ASP A 7 -28.19 -3.61 65.51
N SER A 8 -28.23 -2.37 65.11
CA SER A 8 -28.92 -1.93 63.91
C SER A 8 -28.10 -2.32 62.67
N ILE A 9 -28.46 -3.42 62.05
CA ILE A 9 -27.95 -3.83 60.75
C ILE A 9 -28.42 -2.78 59.69
N LYS A 10 -27.48 -1.87 59.30
CA LYS A 10 -27.70 -0.97 58.16
C LYS A 10 -27.91 -1.81 56.89
N LYS A 11 -29.15 -1.92 56.43
CA LYS A 11 -29.45 -2.43 55.09
C LYS A 11 -28.71 -1.57 54.10
N ARG A 12 -27.69 -2.11 53.43
CA ARG A 12 -27.07 -1.50 52.25
C ARG A 12 -28.17 -1.31 51.18
N GLY A 13 -28.59 -0.12 50.95
CA GLY A 13 -29.55 0.22 49.90
C GLY A 13 -28.96 -0.19 48.55
N GLY A 14 -29.57 -1.18 47.90
CA GLY A 14 -29.20 -1.57 46.55
C GLY A 14 -29.51 -0.38 45.60
N LEU A 15 -28.68 -0.27 44.55
CA LEU A 15 -28.89 0.73 43.48
C LEU A 15 -30.33 0.64 42.93
N PRO A 16 -30.99 1.76 42.69
CA PRO A 16 -32.35 1.75 42.16
C PRO A 16 -32.36 1.07 40.78
N LYS A 17 -33.43 0.32 40.45
CA LYS A 17 -33.52 -0.49 39.21
C LYS A 17 -33.28 0.33 37.93
N TRP A 18 -33.65 1.60 37.94
CA TRP A 18 -33.42 2.49 36.78
C TRP A 18 -31.95 2.85 36.57
N SER A 19 -31.13 2.96 37.61
CA SER A 19 -29.68 3.19 37.49
C SER A 19 -28.96 1.98 36.90
N LEU A 20 -29.40 0.77 37.24
CA LEU A 20 -28.94 -0.45 36.57
C LEU A 20 -29.30 -0.48 35.10
N ALA A 21 -30.52 -0.10 34.73
CA ALA A 21 -30.95 -0.02 33.32
C ALA A 21 -30.12 1.00 32.53
N ILE A 22 -29.84 2.19 33.09
CA ILE A 22 -28.96 3.19 32.45
C ILE A 22 -27.54 2.66 32.31
N MET A 23 -27.00 1.98 33.33
CA MET A 23 -25.65 1.41 33.27
C MET A 23 -25.53 0.35 32.16
N TRP A 24 -26.55 -0.52 32.04
CA TRP A 24 -26.57 -1.52 30.95
C TRP A 24 -26.72 -0.86 29.57
N PHE A 25 -27.54 0.19 29.43
CA PHE A 25 -27.67 0.94 28.21
C PHE A 25 -26.34 1.59 27.79
N VAL A 26 -25.67 2.27 28.72
CA VAL A 26 -24.36 2.90 28.47
C VAL A 26 -23.33 1.84 28.10
N ALA A 27 -23.26 0.72 28.82
CA ALA A 27 -22.35 -0.37 28.53
C ALA A 27 -22.59 -0.96 27.11
N THR A 28 -23.85 -1.14 26.72
CA THR A 28 -24.20 -1.61 25.37
C THR A 28 -23.77 -0.62 24.29
N VAL A 29 -24.00 0.67 24.50
CA VAL A 29 -23.58 1.73 23.55
C VAL A 29 -22.05 1.72 23.38
N VAL A 30 -21.30 1.67 24.49
CA VAL A 30 -19.84 1.62 24.45
C VAL A 30 -19.35 0.36 23.74
N LEU A 31 -19.96 -0.80 23.99
CA LEU A 31 -19.63 -2.05 23.33
C LEU A 31 -19.86 -1.96 21.81
N VAL A 32 -21.02 -1.44 21.38
CA VAL A 32 -21.37 -1.31 19.96
C VAL A 32 -20.39 -0.38 19.24
N PHE A 33 -20.09 0.81 19.82
CA PHE A 33 -19.13 1.73 19.23
C PHE A 33 -17.70 1.17 19.25
N GLY A 34 -17.31 0.46 20.31
CA GLY A 34 -16.02 -0.22 20.39
C GLY A 34 -15.87 -1.30 19.34
N CYS A 35 -16.86 -2.17 19.16
CA CYS A 35 -16.87 -3.20 18.10
C CYS A 35 -16.86 -2.56 16.71
N TYR A 36 -17.66 -1.52 16.46
CA TYR A 36 -17.64 -0.80 15.20
C TYR A 36 -16.27 -0.20 14.88
N GLY A 37 -15.64 0.47 15.86
CA GLY A 37 -14.30 1.02 15.72
C GLY A 37 -13.25 -0.06 15.43
N ALA A 38 -13.32 -1.19 16.13
CA ALA A 38 -12.41 -2.31 15.92
C ALA A 38 -12.56 -2.91 14.52
N ILE A 39 -13.79 -3.12 14.04
CA ILE A 39 -14.06 -3.61 12.67
C ILE A 39 -13.55 -2.61 11.63
N ARG A 40 -13.75 -1.31 11.84
CA ARG A 40 -13.23 -0.26 10.95
C ARG A 40 -11.72 -0.29 10.85
N LEU A 41 -11.04 -0.38 12.01
CA LEU A 41 -9.59 -0.45 12.09
C LEU A 41 -9.04 -1.72 11.45
N TYR A 42 -9.66 -2.86 11.71
CA TYR A 42 -9.28 -4.13 11.11
C TYR A 42 -9.41 -4.10 9.59
N ASN A 43 -10.52 -3.61 9.05
CA ASN A 43 -10.71 -3.44 7.61
C ASN A 43 -9.69 -2.46 6.99
N TYR A 44 -9.33 -1.39 7.70
CA TYR A 44 -8.31 -0.45 7.26
C TYR A 44 -6.95 -1.14 7.05
N TYR A 45 -6.55 -2.00 7.99
CA TYR A 45 -5.26 -2.69 7.91
C TYR A 45 -5.27 -3.88 6.94
N TYR A 46 -6.36 -4.63 6.86
CA TYR A 46 -6.39 -5.93 6.18
C TYR A 46 -7.17 -5.95 4.86
N ASN A 47 -7.78 -4.85 4.43
CA ASN A 47 -8.57 -4.77 3.20
C ASN A 47 -9.54 -5.96 3.05
N ILE A 48 -10.37 -6.22 4.07
CA ILE A 48 -11.30 -7.36 4.05
C ILE A 48 -12.31 -7.21 2.90
N GLY A 49 -12.57 -8.31 2.22
CA GLY A 49 -13.50 -8.36 1.09
C GLY A 49 -12.83 -8.19 -0.27
N VAL A 50 -11.49 -8.04 -0.31
CA VAL A 50 -10.76 -8.04 -1.58
C VAL A 50 -10.70 -9.46 -2.15
N SER A 51 -11.09 -9.63 -3.41
CA SER A 51 -10.90 -10.87 -4.16
C SER A 51 -9.42 -11.06 -4.51
N ILE A 52 -8.91 -12.30 -4.44
CA ILE A 52 -7.56 -12.64 -4.85
C ILE A 52 -7.61 -13.06 -6.31
N SER A 53 -7.00 -12.28 -7.21
CA SER A 53 -7.03 -12.53 -8.65
C SER A 53 -6.03 -13.61 -9.08
N VAL A 54 -4.86 -13.61 -8.50
CA VAL A 54 -3.76 -14.55 -8.82
C VAL A 54 -3.21 -15.13 -7.53
N SER A 55 -3.13 -16.46 -7.47
CA SER A 55 -2.55 -17.14 -6.34
C SER A 55 -1.08 -16.72 -6.14
N PRO A 56 -0.61 -16.47 -4.91
CA PRO A 56 0.82 -16.23 -4.64
C PRO A 56 1.72 -17.31 -5.23
N LYS A 57 1.29 -18.57 -5.23
CA LYS A 57 2.04 -19.70 -5.82
C LYS A 57 2.19 -19.59 -7.34
N ASP A 58 1.17 -19.06 -8.03
CA ASP A 58 1.24 -18.86 -9.47
C ASP A 58 2.13 -17.68 -9.82
N ASN A 59 2.09 -16.61 -9.03
CA ASN A 59 3.03 -15.50 -9.16
C ASN A 59 4.47 -15.89 -8.84
N ILE A 60 4.72 -16.81 -7.88
CA ILE A 60 6.05 -17.38 -7.62
C ILE A 60 6.55 -18.13 -8.85
N LYS A 61 5.74 -19.06 -9.41
CA LYS A 61 6.09 -19.80 -10.62
C LYS A 61 6.36 -18.86 -11.79
N LYS A 62 5.49 -17.85 -11.97
CA LYS A 62 5.64 -16.83 -13.01
C LYS A 62 6.98 -16.11 -12.86
N LEU A 63 7.26 -15.54 -11.68
CA LEU A 63 8.48 -14.78 -11.42
C LEU A 63 9.73 -15.62 -11.61
N ASP A 64 9.73 -16.88 -11.16
CA ASP A 64 10.84 -17.82 -11.32
C ASP A 64 11.08 -18.22 -12.78
N SER A 65 10.02 -18.25 -13.61
CA SER A 65 10.09 -18.59 -15.04
C SER A 65 10.40 -17.43 -15.97
N MET A 66 10.27 -16.17 -15.47
CA MET A 66 10.53 -14.98 -16.29
C MET A 66 11.99 -14.91 -16.71
N GLN A 67 12.21 -14.90 -18.02
CA GLN A 67 13.54 -14.71 -18.60
C GLN A 67 13.76 -13.23 -18.91
N THR A 68 15.03 -12.82 -18.93
CA THR A 68 15.41 -11.50 -19.40
C THR A 68 15.09 -11.39 -20.88
N GLN A 69 14.22 -10.44 -21.24
CA GLN A 69 13.91 -10.17 -22.63
C GLN A 69 15.04 -9.34 -23.25
N ASN A 70 15.42 -9.69 -24.48
CA ASN A 70 16.31 -8.87 -25.29
C ASN A 70 15.49 -7.73 -25.90
N GLY A 71 16.04 -6.53 -25.91
CA GLY A 71 15.37 -5.37 -26.51
C GLY A 71 15.69 -4.06 -25.77
N SER A 72 15.26 -2.96 -26.33
CA SER A 72 15.44 -1.63 -25.73
C SER A 72 14.54 -1.49 -24.50
N SER A 73 15.12 -0.95 -23.43
CA SER A 73 14.37 -0.60 -22.21
C SER A 73 13.88 0.85 -22.30
N SER A 74 12.62 1.06 -21.99
CA SER A 74 12.06 2.41 -21.92
C SER A 74 10.91 2.52 -20.94
N VAL A 75 10.66 3.74 -20.49
CA VAL A 75 9.43 4.13 -19.80
C VAL A 75 8.77 5.19 -20.67
N VAL A 76 7.52 4.96 -21.06
CA VAL A 76 6.79 5.86 -21.97
C VAL A 76 5.65 6.52 -21.21
N LEU A 77 5.68 7.86 -21.12
CA LEU A 77 4.62 8.63 -20.49
C LEU A 77 3.48 8.87 -21.48
N LYS A 78 2.28 8.48 -21.06
CA LYS A 78 1.01 8.88 -21.67
C LYS A 78 0.18 9.68 -20.68
N THR A 79 -0.67 10.54 -21.17
CA THR A 79 -1.64 11.28 -20.36
C THR A 79 -3.04 10.93 -20.81
N ASP A 80 -3.94 10.77 -19.84
CA ASP A 80 -5.34 10.48 -20.09
C ASP A 80 -6.22 11.09 -18.98
N SER A 81 -7.53 10.99 -19.15
CA SER A 81 -8.51 11.39 -18.12
C SER A 81 -9.67 10.41 -18.13
N VAL A 82 -9.95 9.81 -16.99
CA VAL A 82 -11.01 8.82 -16.79
C VAL A 82 -11.85 9.21 -15.60
N LEU A 83 -13.18 9.24 -15.75
CA LEU A 83 -14.14 9.68 -14.73
C LEU A 83 -13.80 11.06 -14.12
N GLY A 84 -13.18 11.95 -14.91
CA GLY A 84 -12.72 13.26 -14.45
C GLY A 84 -11.38 13.25 -13.70
N VAL A 85 -10.76 12.10 -13.49
CA VAL A 85 -9.44 11.94 -12.89
C VAL A 85 -8.37 12.03 -13.97
N ALA A 86 -7.54 13.08 -13.93
CA ALA A 86 -6.45 13.26 -14.88
C ALA A 86 -5.23 12.43 -14.47
N LEU A 87 -4.72 11.60 -15.37
CA LEU A 87 -3.70 10.60 -15.15
C LEU A 87 -2.42 10.85 -15.96
N ASN A 88 -1.28 10.60 -15.34
CA ASN A 88 -0.01 10.29 -15.98
C ASN A 88 0.19 8.77 -15.90
N ILE A 89 0.38 8.13 -17.05
CA ILE A 89 0.53 6.69 -17.19
C ILE A 89 1.92 6.42 -17.74
N TYR A 90 2.77 5.81 -16.92
CA TYR A 90 4.13 5.41 -17.28
C TYR A 90 4.12 3.94 -17.66
N GLU A 91 4.12 3.64 -18.97
CA GLU A 91 4.19 2.28 -19.49
C GLU A 91 5.63 1.76 -19.41
N LEU A 92 5.80 0.57 -18.81
CA LEU A 92 7.10 -0.04 -18.56
C LEU A 92 7.43 -1.05 -19.65
N HIS A 93 8.49 -0.80 -20.42
CA HIS A 93 8.92 -1.66 -21.50
C HIS A 93 10.31 -2.23 -21.20
N ASN A 94 10.41 -3.53 -21.02
CA ASN A 94 11.66 -4.29 -20.83
C ASN A 94 12.61 -3.65 -19.78
N VAL A 95 12.05 -3.14 -18.69
CA VAL A 95 12.84 -2.52 -17.63
C VAL A 95 13.37 -3.56 -16.64
N LYS A 96 14.51 -3.27 -16.01
CA LYS A 96 15.01 -3.98 -14.83
C LYS A 96 14.48 -3.26 -13.59
N ALA A 97 13.75 -3.98 -12.73
CA ALA A 97 13.25 -3.45 -11.47
C ALA A 97 14.20 -3.78 -10.32
N GLU A 98 14.37 -2.83 -9.41
CA GLU A 98 15.15 -2.96 -8.17
C GLU A 98 14.41 -2.25 -7.03
N LEU A 99 14.60 -2.72 -5.80
CA LEU A 99 14.13 -2.03 -4.60
C LEU A 99 15.36 -1.61 -3.77
N THR A 100 15.41 -0.34 -3.37
CA THR A 100 16.53 0.17 -2.56
C THR A 100 16.03 1.11 -1.47
N LEU A 101 16.80 1.24 -0.40
CA LEU A 101 16.54 2.22 0.67
C LEU A 101 17.31 3.55 0.45
N VAL A 102 18.19 3.59 -0.54
CA VAL A 102 18.94 4.77 -0.90
C VAL A 102 18.34 5.40 -2.15
N GLU A 103 18.16 6.73 -2.13
CA GLU A 103 17.66 7.45 -3.30
C GLU A 103 18.64 7.28 -4.47
N PRO A 104 18.14 6.86 -5.66
CA PRO A 104 19.01 6.63 -6.81
C PRO A 104 19.66 7.91 -7.32
N ASP A 105 20.88 7.78 -7.82
CA ASP A 105 21.56 8.87 -8.51
C ASP A 105 20.96 9.09 -9.90
N THR A 106 20.44 10.27 -10.15
CA THR A 106 19.88 10.67 -11.44
C THR A 106 20.94 10.93 -12.51
N ALA A 107 22.23 11.08 -12.15
CA ALA A 107 23.32 11.11 -13.11
C ALA A 107 23.59 9.74 -13.74
N ASP A 108 23.15 8.65 -13.10
CA ASP A 108 23.20 7.32 -13.69
C ASP A 108 22.17 7.18 -14.84
N HIS A 109 22.66 7.18 -16.07
CA HIS A 109 21.86 7.09 -17.28
C HIS A 109 21.16 5.72 -17.46
N SER A 110 21.48 4.72 -16.64
CA SER A 110 20.71 3.47 -16.59
C SER A 110 19.37 3.66 -15.89
N VAL A 111 19.24 4.63 -14.99
CA VAL A 111 17.99 4.93 -14.27
C VAL A 111 16.99 5.59 -15.21
N LEU A 112 15.89 4.92 -15.47
CA LEU A 112 14.77 5.41 -16.30
C LEU A 112 13.69 6.06 -15.45
N MET A 113 13.41 5.49 -14.28
CA MET A 113 12.41 6.01 -13.36
C MET A 113 12.68 5.51 -11.94
N TYR A 114 12.35 6.31 -10.94
CA TYR A 114 12.18 5.81 -9.59
C TYR A 114 11.01 6.49 -8.88
N THR A 115 10.45 5.78 -7.90
CA THR A 115 9.34 6.26 -7.09
C THR A 115 9.34 5.59 -5.74
N ARG A 116 8.76 6.23 -4.73
CA ARG A 116 8.57 5.61 -3.41
C ARG A 116 7.50 4.51 -3.47
N THR A 117 7.60 3.54 -2.57
CA THR A 117 6.76 2.34 -2.59
C THR A 117 5.93 2.16 -1.34
N ALA A 118 6.54 1.80 -0.23
CA ALA A 118 5.86 1.41 1.00
C ALA A 118 5.71 2.58 1.99
N ASP A 119 4.66 2.50 2.81
CA ASP A 119 4.42 3.44 3.88
C ASP A 119 5.32 3.17 5.09
N TYR A 120 5.55 4.22 5.87
CA TYR A 120 6.19 4.13 7.18
C TYR A 120 5.49 5.06 8.19
N THR A 121 5.60 4.71 9.47
CA THR A 121 5.07 5.51 10.56
C THR A 121 5.95 6.75 10.81
N ALA A 122 5.44 7.70 11.58
CA ALA A 122 6.22 8.86 12.03
C ALA A 122 7.49 8.47 12.82
N MET A 123 7.57 7.24 13.33
CA MET A 123 8.76 6.68 14.00
C MET A 123 9.70 5.94 13.04
N GLY A 124 9.50 6.02 11.73
CA GLY A 124 10.33 5.35 10.72
C GLY A 124 10.13 3.83 10.61
N LYS A 125 9.06 3.26 11.18
CA LYS A 125 8.74 1.83 11.05
C LYS A 125 7.92 1.60 9.78
N TYR A 126 8.34 0.65 8.94
CA TYR A 126 7.57 0.26 7.74
C TYR A 126 6.20 -0.32 8.10
N ILE A 127 5.23 -0.07 7.24
CA ILE A 127 3.87 -0.63 7.31
C ILE A 127 3.73 -1.66 6.19
N GLY A 128 3.44 -2.91 6.57
CA GLY A 128 3.51 -4.07 5.68
C GLY A 128 4.91 -4.69 5.64
N SER A 129 4.97 -5.96 5.21
CA SER A 129 6.24 -6.69 5.07
C SER A 129 7.12 -6.02 4.02
N LEU A 130 8.42 -5.94 4.30
CA LEU A 130 9.43 -5.36 3.45
C LEU A 130 10.68 -6.25 3.44
N VAL A 131 11.14 -6.62 2.25
CA VAL A 131 12.40 -7.33 1.99
C VAL A 131 13.17 -6.54 0.95
N VAL A 132 14.46 -6.33 1.16
CA VAL A 132 15.36 -5.70 0.21
C VAL A 132 16.56 -6.63 0.02
N ASP A 133 16.76 -7.11 -1.20
CA ASP A 133 17.86 -8.01 -1.57
C ASP A 133 18.01 -9.20 -0.60
N GLY A 134 16.90 -9.91 -0.34
CA GLY A 134 16.82 -11.05 0.57
C GLY A 134 16.79 -10.70 2.06
N GLU A 135 17.11 -9.47 2.43
CA GLU A 135 17.09 -9.06 3.83
C GLU A 135 15.70 -8.57 4.26
N GLN A 136 15.08 -9.28 5.18
CA GLN A 136 13.77 -8.91 5.73
C GLN A 136 13.88 -7.74 6.71
N LYS A 137 13.41 -6.58 6.30
CA LYS A 137 13.38 -5.36 7.12
C LYS A 137 12.16 -5.27 8.02
N ARG A 138 11.05 -5.92 7.62
CA ARG A 138 9.79 -5.96 8.35
C ARG A 138 8.98 -7.20 7.99
N SER A 139 8.32 -7.80 8.99
CA SER A 139 7.26 -8.80 8.82
C SER A 139 5.95 -8.22 9.35
N ASP A 140 4.98 -8.00 8.47
CA ASP A 140 3.68 -7.41 8.81
C ASP A 140 2.70 -7.62 7.65
N VAL A 141 1.64 -8.39 7.87
CA VAL A 141 0.61 -8.69 6.85
C VAL A 141 -0.53 -7.65 6.80
N SER A 142 -0.35 -6.47 7.38
CA SER A 142 -1.38 -5.42 7.48
C SER A 142 -1.81 -4.83 6.13
N ARG A 143 -1.08 -5.09 5.06
CA ARG A 143 -1.40 -4.71 3.67
C ARG A 143 -1.50 -5.96 2.82
N LEU A 144 -2.55 -6.07 1.99
CA LEU A 144 -2.81 -7.28 1.19
C LEU A 144 -2.14 -7.25 -0.18
N GLY A 145 -2.03 -6.07 -0.80
CA GLY A 145 -1.32 -5.90 -2.05
C GLY A 145 0.17 -6.08 -1.85
N TYR A 146 0.85 -6.68 -2.81
CA TYR A 146 2.31 -6.80 -2.80
C TYR A 146 2.93 -6.58 -4.17
N CYS A 147 4.19 -6.20 -4.15
CA CYS A 147 5.10 -6.29 -5.28
C CYS A 147 6.28 -7.16 -4.89
N ALA A 148 6.66 -8.11 -5.76
CA ALA A 148 7.83 -8.96 -5.62
C ALA A 148 8.76 -8.78 -6.81
N ILE A 149 10.06 -8.69 -6.53
CA ILE A 149 11.11 -8.41 -7.51
C ILE A 149 12.21 -9.45 -7.35
N ALA A 150 12.53 -10.16 -8.43
CA ALA A 150 13.66 -11.09 -8.45
C ALA A 150 14.36 -11.03 -9.82
N LYS A 151 15.68 -11.00 -9.82
CA LYS A 151 16.51 -10.93 -11.04
C LYS A 151 16.07 -9.81 -12.01
N GLY A 152 15.62 -8.68 -11.46
CA GLY A 152 15.16 -7.53 -12.22
C GLY A 152 13.77 -7.67 -12.85
N ASN A 153 13.08 -8.79 -12.65
CA ASN A 153 11.69 -8.98 -13.02
C ASN A 153 10.77 -8.64 -11.86
N MET A 154 9.54 -8.24 -12.15
CA MET A 154 8.60 -7.73 -11.16
C MET A 154 7.21 -8.30 -11.41
N VAL A 155 6.53 -8.70 -10.32
CA VAL A 155 5.11 -9.09 -10.33
C VAL A 155 4.37 -8.37 -9.20
N ILE A 156 3.08 -8.10 -9.41
CA ILE A 156 2.20 -7.64 -8.35
C ILE A 156 1.11 -8.67 -8.09
N GLY A 157 0.57 -8.66 -6.88
CA GLY A 157 -0.50 -9.56 -6.51
C GLY A 157 -1.10 -9.20 -5.15
N ILE A 158 -1.97 -10.07 -4.67
CA ILE A 158 -2.72 -9.90 -3.44
C ILE A 158 -2.59 -11.18 -2.64
N SER A 159 -2.24 -11.07 -1.36
CA SER A 159 -2.14 -12.22 -0.47
C SER A 159 -2.45 -11.85 0.98
N ARG A 160 -3.13 -12.76 1.67
CA ARG A 160 -3.32 -12.73 3.14
C ARG A 160 -2.17 -13.40 3.89
N PHE A 161 -1.25 -14.05 3.18
CA PHE A 161 -0.14 -14.84 3.71
C PHE A 161 1.20 -14.28 3.24
N ASP A 162 2.28 -14.70 3.86
CA ASP A 162 3.63 -14.22 3.57
C ASP A 162 4.45 -15.16 2.66
N ASP A 163 3.83 -16.19 2.03
CA ASP A 163 4.52 -17.16 1.16
C ASP A 163 5.43 -16.49 0.12
N MET A 164 4.96 -15.41 -0.52
CA MET A 164 5.77 -14.65 -1.48
C MET A 164 6.90 -13.89 -0.80
N CYS A 165 6.67 -13.33 0.39
CA CYS A 165 7.70 -12.66 1.18
C CYS A 165 8.82 -13.63 1.57
N GLU A 166 8.47 -14.81 2.08
CA GLU A 166 9.41 -15.88 2.44
C GLU A 166 10.19 -16.37 1.22
N HIS A 167 9.51 -16.49 0.07
CA HIS A 167 10.16 -16.85 -1.19
C HIS A 167 11.19 -15.81 -1.63
N MET A 168 10.90 -14.51 -1.46
CA MET A 168 11.85 -13.43 -1.80
C MET A 168 13.07 -13.43 -0.88
N VAL A 169 12.88 -13.69 0.42
CA VAL A 169 14.01 -13.88 1.36
C VAL A 169 14.91 -15.04 0.90
N ALA A 170 14.32 -16.18 0.51
CA ALA A 170 15.07 -17.38 0.09
C ALA A 170 15.76 -17.22 -1.28
N ARG A 171 15.44 -16.20 -2.08
CA ARG A 171 15.93 -15.97 -3.44
C ARG A 171 16.74 -14.69 -3.61
N ASP A 172 17.15 -14.07 -2.51
CA ASP A 172 17.82 -12.77 -2.51
C ASP A 172 17.02 -11.72 -3.31
N GLY A 173 15.69 -11.84 -3.27
CA GLY A 173 14.76 -10.94 -3.95
C GLY A 173 14.33 -9.77 -3.08
N SER A 174 13.49 -8.92 -3.64
CA SER A 174 12.91 -7.79 -2.92
C SER A 174 11.38 -7.86 -2.94
N TYR A 175 10.76 -7.31 -1.88
CA TYR A 175 9.33 -7.40 -1.68
C TYR A 175 8.82 -6.24 -0.84
N PHE A 176 7.64 -5.72 -1.17
CA PHE A 176 6.93 -4.79 -0.31
C PHE A 176 5.42 -5.01 -0.37
N ARG A 177 4.75 -4.66 0.72
CA ARG A 177 3.28 -4.66 0.78
C ARG A 177 2.70 -3.27 0.73
N GLN A 178 1.49 -3.16 0.15
CA GLN A 178 0.75 -1.89 0.06
C GLN A 178 -0.76 -2.14 -0.05
N PHE A 179 -1.56 -1.06 -0.01
CA PHE A 179 -3.00 -1.13 -0.23
C PHE A 179 -3.33 -1.67 -1.62
N VAL A 180 -4.38 -2.47 -1.69
CA VAL A 180 -5.02 -2.89 -2.95
C VAL A 180 -5.96 -1.76 -3.40
N LEU A 181 -5.83 -1.36 -4.65
CA LEU A 181 -6.72 -0.38 -5.30
C LEU A 181 -7.70 -1.07 -6.24
N VAL A 182 -7.23 -2.03 -7.02
CA VAL A 182 -8.05 -2.86 -7.92
C VAL A 182 -7.59 -4.31 -7.75
N SER A 183 -8.53 -5.24 -7.76
CA SER A 183 -8.28 -6.67 -7.70
C SER A 183 -9.22 -7.40 -8.66
N ASN A 184 -8.67 -8.10 -9.65
CA ASN A 184 -9.44 -8.80 -10.67
C ASN A 184 -10.48 -7.90 -11.38
N GLY A 185 -10.11 -6.65 -11.65
CA GLY A 185 -11.02 -5.66 -12.25
C GLY A 185 -12.11 -5.13 -11.32
N GLU A 186 -12.04 -5.44 -10.02
CA GLU A 186 -13.02 -5.01 -9.02
C GLU A 186 -12.40 -4.08 -7.98
N LEU A 187 -13.22 -3.21 -7.41
CA LEU A 187 -12.81 -2.35 -6.30
C LEU A 187 -12.91 -3.09 -4.97
N PRO A 188 -12.01 -2.81 -4.00
CA PRO A 188 -12.24 -3.19 -2.60
C PRO A 188 -13.54 -2.59 -2.08
N GLN A 189 -14.21 -3.27 -1.15
CA GLN A 189 -15.51 -2.81 -0.64
C GLN A 189 -15.49 -1.41 -0.05
N ARG A 190 -14.36 -0.96 0.54
CA ARG A 190 -14.21 0.39 1.13
C ARG A 190 -12.76 0.83 1.22
N PHE A 191 -12.56 2.14 1.03
CA PHE A 191 -11.34 2.85 1.41
C PHE A 191 -11.65 3.79 2.59
N PHE A 192 -10.74 3.87 3.57
CA PHE A 192 -10.89 4.73 4.75
C PHE A 192 -10.25 6.10 4.58
N LEU A 193 -9.35 6.25 3.60
CA LEU A 193 -8.67 7.49 3.31
C LEU A 193 -9.56 8.35 2.41
N HIS A 194 -10.19 9.36 2.99
CA HIS A 194 -11.10 10.27 2.29
C HIS A 194 -10.43 11.57 1.82
N GLY A 195 -9.22 11.87 2.28
CA GLY A 195 -8.52 13.09 1.91
C GLY A 195 -8.12 13.08 0.42
N LYS A 196 -8.19 14.28 -0.21
CA LYS A 196 -7.68 14.49 -1.56
C LYS A 196 -6.20 14.83 -1.51
N VAL A 197 -5.38 13.97 -2.11
CA VAL A 197 -3.95 14.19 -2.34
C VAL A 197 -3.60 13.59 -3.70
N GLU A 198 -2.48 13.97 -4.27
CA GLU A 198 -1.98 13.27 -5.45
C GLU A 198 -1.72 11.80 -5.12
N ARG A 199 -2.13 10.91 -6.03
CA ARG A 199 -2.11 9.46 -5.82
C ARG A 199 -1.18 8.81 -6.84
N LYS A 200 -0.64 7.64 -6.45
CA LYS A 200 0.21 6.83 -7.31
C LYS A 200 -0.10 5.35 -7.14
N ALA A 201 0.03 4.58 -8.20
CA ALA A 201 -0.20 3.14 -8.21
C ALA A 201 0.81 2.42 -9.10
N LEU A 202 1.08 1.16 -8.78
CA LEU A 202 1.63 0.18 -9.69
C LEU A 202 0.48 -0.74 -10.10
N ALA A 203 0.19 -0.81 -11.39
CA ALA A 203 -0.96 -1.50 -11.93
C ALA A 203 -0.58 -2.49 -13.03
N ARG A 204 -1.42 -3.51 -13.21
CA ARG A 204 -1.28 -4.56 -14.20
C ARG A 204 -2.48 -4.54 -15.15
N THR A 205 -2.20 -4.56 -16.43
CA THR A 205 -3.21 -4.74 -17.49
C THR A 205 -3.61 -6.20 -17.67
N ALA A 206 -4.67 -6.47 -18.42
CA ALA A 206 -5.13 -7.83 -18.70
C ALA A 206 -4.12 -8.66 -19.52
N ASP A 207 -3.30 -8.02 -20.33
CA ASP A 207 -2.18 -8.60 -21.08
C ASP A 207 -0.85 -8.60 -20.31
N ASP A 208 -0.93 -8.47 -18.97
CA ASP A 208 0.18 -8.65 -18.05
C ASP A 208 1.27 -7.56 -18.07
N ARG A 209 1.04 -6.44 -18.76
CA ARG A 209 1.94 -5.29 -18.72
C ARG A 209 1.79 -4.52 -17.40
N LEU A 210 2.92 -4.04 -16.89
CA LEU A 210 2.95 -3.19 -15.70
C LEU A 210 3.07 -1.72 -16.10
N CYS A 211 2.34 -0.88 -15.36
CA CYS A 211 2.35 0.57 -15.49
C CYS A 211 2.46 1.21 -14.11
N ILE A 212 3.17 2.34 -14.02
CA ILE A 212 3.05 3.24 -12.88
C ILE A 212 2.08 4.36 -13.29
N ILE A 213 1.07 4.60 -12.46
CA ILE A 213 0.05 5.62 -12.72
C ILE A 213 0.09 6.66 -11.60
N ALA A 214 0.07 7.94 -11.96
CA ALA A 214 -0.01 9.03 -11.01
C ALA A 214 -1.15 9.98 -11.38
N THR A 215 -1.88 10.49 -10.38
CA THR A 215 -2.87 11.55 -10.63
C THR A 215 -2.16 12.88 -10.83
N ARG A 216 -2.69 13.71 -11.74
CA ARG A 216 -2.17 15.06 -12.02
C ARG A 216 -2.69 16.11 -11.04
N HIS A 217 -3.75 15.79 -10.31
CA HIS A 217 -4.38 16.64 -9.31
C HIS A 217 -4.70 15.81 -8.05
N PRO A 218 -4.92 16.46 -6.90
CA PRO A 218 -5.33 15.77 -5.68
C PRO A 218 -6.68 15.05 -5.85
N GLU A 219 -6.71 13.75 -5.58
CA GLU A 219 -7.90 12.90 -5.68
C GLU A 219 -8.11 12.06 -4.42
N THR A 220 -9.36 11.64 -4.18
CA THR A 220 -9.63 10.65 -3.14
C THR A 220 -9.04 9.30 -3.57
N LEU A 221 -8.79 8.42 -2.60
CA LEU A 221 -8.29 7.08 -2.93
C LEU A 221 -9.35 6.27 -3.71
N TRP A 222 -10.63 6.54 -3.46
CA TRP A 222 -11.75 5.90 -4.15
C TRP A 222 -11.83 6.34 -5.62
N ASP A 223 -11.87 7.65 -5.88
CA ASP A 223 -11.97 8.19 -7.25
C ASP A 223 -10.79 7.71 -8.10
N PHE A 224 -9.59 7.68 -7.51
CA PHE A 224 -8.40 7.17 -8.20
C PHE A 224 -8.52 5.66 -8.51
N ALA A 225 -8.93 4.84 -7.54
CA ALA A 225 -9.10 3.40 -7.75
C ALA A 225 -10.19 3.10 -8.78
N ASP A 226 -11.30 3.86 -8.75
CA ASP A 226 -12.39 3.72 -9.72
C ASP A 226 -11.93 4.09 -11.14
N ALA A 227 -11.16 5.16 -11.29
CA ALA A 227 -10.55 5.53 -12.57
C ALA A 227 -9.59 4.45 -13.09
N LEU A 228 -8.80 3.80 -12.23
CA LEU A 228 -7.92 2.69 -12.61
C LEU A 228 -8.72 1.48 -13.11
N ARG A 229 -9.81 1.13 -12.41
CA ARG A 229 -10.72 0.05 -12.82
C ARG A 229 -11.35 0.35 -14.18
N GLU A 230 -11.91 1.55 -14.35
CA GLU A 230 -12.57 1.96 -15.58
C GLU A 230 -11.61 2.04 -16.76
N TYR A 231 -10.34 2.39 -16.51
CA TYR A 231 -9.29 2.35 -17.54
C TYR A 231 -8.98 0.92 -18.01
N GLY A 232 -9.34 -0.10 -17.22
CA GLY A 232 -9.18 -1.52 -17.57
C GLY A 232 -7.99 -2.21 -16.90
N TYR A 233 -7.42 -1.65 -15.81
CA TYR A 233 -6.44 -2.36 -15.02
C TYR A 233 -7.11 -3.49 -14.23
N VAL A 234 -6.51 -4.68 -14.27
CA VAL A 234 -7.04 -5.87 -13.57
C VAL A 234 -6.57 -5.96 -12.14
N ASP A 235 -5.33 -5.53 -11.86
CA ASP A 235 -4.81 -5.39 -10.51
C ASP A 235 -4.07 -4.05 -10.36
N ALA A 236 -4.20 -3.43 -9.21
CA ALA A 236 -3.44 -2.24 -8.86
C ALA A 236 -3.17 -2.19 -7.36
N ILE A 237 -1.94 -1.83 -7.00
CA ILE A 237 -1.53 -1.55 -5.63
C ILE A 237 -1.11 -0.09 -5.50
N TYR A 238 -1.37 0.49 -4.33
CA TYR A 238 -0.97 1.86 -4.05
C TYR A 238 0.55 2.00 -3.98
N LEU A 239 1.07 3.14 -4.37
CA LEU A 239 2.44 3.56 -4.10
C LEU A 239 2.41 4.84 -3.28
N THR A 240 3.28 4.91 -2.26
CA THR A 240 3.37 6.06 -1.37
C THR A 240 3.90 7.30 -2.09
N GLY A 241 3.48 8.46 -1.61
CA GLY A 241 4.13 9.71 -1.97
C GLY A 241 3.71 10.29 -3.31
N GLY A 242 2.41 10.44 -3.55
CA GLY A 242 1.94 11.18 -4.72
C GLY A 242 2.60 12.56 -4.89
N ASN A 243 2.87 13.23 -3.77
CA ASN A 243 3.55 14.53 -3.72
C ASN A 243 5.04 14.45 -3.43
N GLU A 244 5.60 13.25 -3.33
CA GLU A 244 6.98 13.04 -2.94
C GLU A 244 7.87 12.80 -4.15
N SER A 245 9.17 12.93 -3.92
CA SER A 245 10.21 12.79 -4.94
C SER A 245 10.02 11.58 -5.83
N GLY A 246 10.09 11.81 -7.10
CA GLY A 246 10.18 10.80 -8.12
C GLY A 246 10.99 11.36 -9.30
N PHE A 247 11.46 10.47 -10.11
CA PHE A 247 12.24 10.78 -11.29
C PHE A 247 11.72 9.97 -12.46
N TYR A 248 11.70 10.58 -13.63
CA TYR A 248 11.39 9.94 -14.89
C TYR A 248 12.32 10.49 -15.97
N ARG A 249 12.95 9.63 -16.73
CA ARG A 249 13.72 9.94 -17.92
C ARG A 249 12.94 9.55 -19.16
N ALA A 250 12.60 10.55 -19.96
CA ALA A 250 11.90 10.31 -21.22
C ALA A 250 12.78 9.53 -22.23
N PRO A 251 12.18 8.93 -23.26
CA PRO A 251 12.94 8.18 -24.26
C PRO A 251 14.01 8.99 -25.00
N ASP A 252 13.84 10.32 -25.13
CA ASP A 252 14.82 11.26 -25.68
C ASP A 252 15.96 11.62 -24.70
N GLY A 253 15.92 11.07 -23.47
CA GLY A 253 16.90 11.31 -22.41
C GLY A 253 16.56 12.48 -21.50
N THR A 254 15.50 13.25 -21.75
CA THR A 254 15.11 14.39 -20.91
C THR A 254 14.72 13.96 -19.51
N PRO A 255 15.34 14.52 -18.44
CA PRO A 255 14.98 14.20 -17.08
C PRO A 255 13.80 15.05 -16.59
N TYR A 256 12.86 14.41 -15.92
CA TYR A 256 11.74 15.07 -15.25
C TYR A 256 11.75 14.72 -13.74
N PHE A 257 11.62 15.73 -12.92
CA PHE A 257 11.51 15.60 -11.47
C PHE A 257 10.11 16.02 -11.05
N THR A 258 9.56 15.41 -10.00
CA THR A 258 8.36 15.94 -9.37
C THR A 258 8.73 17.19 -8.58
N GLU A 259 8.19 18.34 -8.95
CA GLU A 259 8.60 19.68 -8.44
C GLU A 259 8.56 19.84 -6.90
N LYS A 260 7.72 19.07 -6.23
CA LYS A 260 7.57 19.18 -4.77
C LYS A 260 8.67 18.50 -3.96
N ALA A 261 9.52 17.71 -4.59
CA ALA A 261 10.64 17.02 -3.97
C ALA A 261 11.61 17.94 -3.22
N ALA A 262 11.91 19.11 -3.78
CA ALA A 262 12.85 20.05 -3.18
C ALA A 262 12.34 20.66 -1.87
N LYS A 263 11.03 20.85 -1.72
CA LYS A 263 10.42 21.52 -0.56
C LYS A 263 10.29 20.62 0.68
N TYR A 264 10.21 19.30 0.48
CA TYR A 264 10.06 18.30 1.55
C TYR A 264 11.33 17.50 1.86
N ARG A 265 12.45 17.82 1.21
CA ARG A 265 13.76 17.18 1.48
C ARG A 265 14.30 17.36 2.90
N THR A 266 13.67 18.20 3.70
CA THR A 266 14.02 18.43 5.11
C THR A 266 13.40 17.43 6.09
N ASP A 267 12.58 16.50 5.61
CA ASP A 267 11.97 15.50 6.49
C ASP A 267 13.02 14.49 6.96
N LYS A 268 13.14 14.34 8.26
CA LYS A 268 14.12 13.47 8.94
C LYS A 268 14.04 11.98 8.56
N HIS A 269 13.00 11.59 7.81
CA HIS A 269 12.72 10.21 7.41
C HIS A 269 13.08 9.87 5.96
N HIS A 270 13.67 10.79 5.20
CA HIS A 270 14.07 10.54 3.80
C HIS A 270 15.03 9.35 3.62
N GLY A 271 15.86 9.06 4.63
CA GLY A 271 16.85 7.98 4.57
C GLY A 271 16.28 6.56 4.73
N VAL A 272 14.98 6.39 4.95
CA VAL A 272 14.36 5.06 5.19
C VAL A 272 13.27 4.70 4.20
N ALA A 273 12.90 5.60 3.28
CA ALA A 273 11.86 5.30 2.30
C ALA A 273 12.35 4.28 1.27
N PRO A 274 11.62 3.19 1.04
CA PRO A 274 11.96 2.24 -0.01
C PRO A 274 11.59 2.82 -1.38
N TRP A 275 12.54 2.70 -2.33
CA TRP A 275 12.42 3.18 -3.69
C TRP A 275 12.32 2.01 -4.67
N LEU A 276 11.28 2.02 -5.52
CA LEU A 276 11.26 1.21 -6.73
C LEU A 276 12.05 1.96 -7.80
N VAL A 277 13.08 1.31 -8.30
CA VAL A 277 13.98 1.85 -9.33
C VAL A 277 13.81 1.01 -10.60
N LEU A 278 13.59 1.67 -11.70
CA LEU A 278 13.47 1.07 -13.02
C LEU A 278 14.67 1.47 -13.86
N ARG A 279 15.44 0.48 -14.30
CA ARG A 279 16.68 0.67 -15.05
C ARG A 279 16.60 0.06 -16.43
N LYS A 280 17.52 0.49 -17.28
CA LYS A 280 17.83 -0.23 -18.53
C LYS A 280 18.34 -1.63 -18.20
N ARG A 281 17.94 -2.62 -18.99
CA ARG A 281 18.50 -3.99 -18.94
C ARG A 281 19.84 -4.05 -19.66
#